data_e422781fa96e96ccea9cbb24e8f4caa6
#
_entry.id   e422781fa96e96ccea9cbb24e8f4caa6
#
_cell.length_a   1.000
_cell.length_b   1.000
_cell.length_c   1.000
_cell.angle_alpha   90.00
_cell.angle_beta   90.00
_cell.angle_gamma   90.00
#
_symmetry.space_group_name_H-M   'P 1'
#
loop_
_entity.id
_entity.type
_entity.pdbx_description
1 polymer ?
#
loop_
_entity_poly.entity_id
_entity_poly.type
_entity_poly.pdbx_seq_one_letter_code
_entity_poly.pdbx_strand_id
1 'polypeptide(L)'
;MPIRSPAHAAFGEAIRQMRGELGLSQEALAEACDLDRTYISGIERGFRNPSLTNILKITAALNARPADLLARAEDLQRTSSSTRPTVAHTTSSTKARTD
;
A
#
# COMPACT_ATOMS: atom_id res chain seq x y z
N MET A 1 -1.69 4.93 20.43
CA MET A 1 -0.42 4.38 20.04
C MET A 1 -0.36 4.20 18.55
N PRO A 2 0.68 4.66 17.91
CA PRO A 2 0.75 4.52 16.47
C PRO A 2 0.80 3.07 16.02
N ILE A 3 0.16 2.80 14.92
CA ILE A 3 0.26 1.52 14.27
C ILE A 3 1.45 1.65 13.32
N ARG A 4 2.34 0.71 13.36
CA ARG A 4 3.45 0.75 12.44
C ARG A 4 4.02 -0.64 12.23
N SER A 5 3.12 -1.57 11.99
CA SER A 5 3.56 -2.91 11.64
C SER A 5 4.24 -2.87 10.27
N PRO A 6 5.04 -3.87 9.92
CA PRO A 6 5.63 -3.92 8.59
C PRO A 6 4.58 -3.84 7.48
N ALA A 7 3.42 -4.42 7.69
CA ALA A 7 2.37 -4.37 6.68
C ALA A 7 1.84 -2.95 6.50
N HIS A 8 1.63 -2.23 7.61
CA HIS A 8 1.13 -0.86 7.51
C HIS A 8 2.18 0.06 6.89
N ALA A 9 3.45 -0.14 7.24
CA ALA A 9 4.53 0.66 6.67
C ALA A 9 4.64 0.41 5.16
N ALA A 10 4.56 -0.84 4.74
CA ALA A 10 4.64 -1.18 3.32
C ALA A 10 3.44 -0.63 2.55
N PHE A 11 2.26 -0.72 3.15
CA PHE A 11 1.04 -0.21 2.52
C PHE A 11 1.14 1.31 2.32
N GLY A 12 1.59 2.02 3.35
CA GLY A 12 1.76 3.46 3.25
C GLY A 12 2.80 3.86 2.22
N GLU A 13 3.90 3.12 2.17
CA GLU A 13 4.95 3.39 1.18
C GLU A 13 4.44 3.14 -0.23
N ALA A 14 3.60 2.11 -0.41
CA ALA A 14 3.02 1.84 -1.72
C ALA A 14 2.17 3.02 -2.18
N ILE A 15 1.36 3.59 -1.28
CA ILE A 15 0.55 4.75 -1.61
C ILE A 15 1.46 5.92 -1.99
N ARG A 16 2.50 6.15 -1.20
CA ARG A 16 3.43 7.25 -1.46
C ARG A 16 4.07 7.12 -2.84
N GLN A 17 4.48 5.91 -3.20
CA GLN A 17 5.10 5.68 -4.50
C GLN A 17 4.11 5.92 -5.64
N MET A 18 2.91 5.38 -5.51
CA MET A 18 1.91 5.55 -6.56
C MET A 18 1.50 7.02 -6.71
N ARG A 19 1.41 7.71 -5.58
CA ARG A 19 1.13 9.15 -5.61
C ARG A 19 2.25 9.90 -6.33
N GLY A 20 3.50 9.57 -6.00
CA GLY A 20 4.64 10.21 -6.63
C GLY A 20 4.72 9.95 -8.12
N GLU A 21 4.35 8.75 -8.54
CA GLU A 21 4.36 8.41 -9.97
C GLU A 21 3.39 9.28 -10.76
N LEU A 22 2.33 9.75 -10.09
CA LEU A 22 1.36 10.64 -10.73
C LEU A 22 1.71 12.12 -10.52
N GLY A 23 2.78 12.41 -9.80
CA GLY A 23 3.16 13.77 -9.52
C GLY A 23 2.24 14.50 -8.57
N LEU A 24 1.51 13.77 -7.73
CA LEU A 24 0.56 14.38 -6.80
C LEU A 24 1.21 14.64 -5.46
N SER A 25 0.89 15.81 -4.87
CA SER A 25 1.25 16.07 -3.49
C SER A 25 0.27 15.33 -2.57
N GLN A 26 0.63 15.24 -1.29
CA GLN A 26 -0.31 14.67 -0.32
C GLN A 26 -1.61 15.47 -0.29
N GLU A 27 -1.50 16.78 -0.38
CA GLU A 27 -2.69 17.63 -0.40
C GLU A 27 -3.57 17.35 -1.60
N ALA A 28 -2.94 17.20 -2.77
CA ALA A 28 -3.69 16.93 -3.99
C ALA A 28 -4.41 15.58 -3.91
N LEU A 29 -3.72 14.58 -3.38
CA LEU A 29 -4.35 13.26 -3.23
C LEU A 29 -5.51 13.34 -2.24
N ALA A 30 -5.28 14.00 -1.11
CA ALA A 30 -6.32 14.13 -0.08
C ALA A 30 -7.55 14.80 -0.64
N GLU A 31 -7.35 15.86 -1.40
CA GLU A 31 -8.45 16.58 -2.02
C GLU A 31 -9.19 15.70 -3.03
N ALA A 32 -8.44 14.96 -3.85
CA ALA A 32 -9.03 14.11 -4.87
C ALA A 32 -9.87 12.99 -4.27
N CYS A 33 -9.50 12.48 -3.09
CA CYS A 33 -10.25 11.41 -2.47
C CYS A 33 -11.11 11.86 -1.31
N ASP A 34 -11.22 13.18 -1.10
CA ASP A 34 -12.07 13.76 -0.07
C ASP A 34 -11.71 13.25 1.32
N LEU A 35 -10.41 13.25 1.62
CA LEU A 35 -9.89 12.86 2.91
C LEU A 35 -8.97 13.96 3.41
N ASP A 36 -8.74 13.97 4.72
CA ASP A 36 -7.87 14.96 5.32
C ASP A 36 -6.42 14.66 4.99
N ARG A 37 -5.63 15.71 4.70
CA ARG A 37 -4.21 15.51 4.36
C ARG A 37 -3.44 14.86 5.51
N THR A 38 -3.78 15.23 6.75
CA THR A 38 -3.12 14.63 7.91
C THR A 38 -3.36 13.13 7.98
N TYR A 39 -4.57 12.72 7.58
CA TYR A 39 -4.91 11.30 7.55
C TYR A 39 -4.10 10.58 6.45
N ILE A 40 -4.00 11.19 5.27
CA ILE A 40 -3.18 10.63 4.19
C ILE A 40 -1.73 10.50 4.65
N SER A 41 -1.20 11.55 5.27
CA SER A 41 0.17 11.52 5.79
C SER A 41 0.35 10.40 6.80
N GLY A 42 -0.61 10.23 7.69
CA GLY A 42 -0.55 9.16 8.69
C GLY A 42 -0.55 7.78 8.06
N ILE A 43 -1.36 7.60 7.02
CA ILE A 43 -1.39 6.32 6.31
C ILE A 43 -0.04 6.06 5.63
N GLU A 44 0.51 7.07 4.97
CA GLU A 44 1.78 6.89 4.25
C GLU A 44 2.92 6.56 5.19
N ARG A 45 2.86 7.06 6.42
CA ARG A 45 3.88 6.77 7.41
C ARG A 45 3.62 5.48 8.19
N GLY A 46 2.51 4.82 7.92
CA GLY A 46 2.19 3.55 8.57
C GLY A 46 1.54 3.69 9.93
N PHE A 47 1.08 4.90 10.28
CA PHE A 47 0.50 5.16 11.60
C PHE A 47 -1.02 5.11 11.62
N ARG A 48 -1.65 4.87 10.48
CA ARG A 48 -3.09 4.80 10.39
C ARG A 48 -3.49 3.53 9.67
N ASN A 49 -4.60 2.98 10.08
CA ASN A 49 -5.17 1.78 9.48
C ASN A 49 -6.44 2.19 8.72
N PRO A 50 -6.34 2.45 7.43
CA PRO A 50 -7.50 2.94 6.69
C PRO A 50 -8.58 1.87 6.57
N SER A 51 -9.83 2.33 6.57
CA SER A 51 -10.95 1.45 6.32
C SER A 51 -10.95 1.03 4.86
N LEU A 52 -11.68 -0.03 4.55
CA LEU A 52 -11.84 -0.43 3.16
C LEU A 52 -12.43 0.70 2.32
N THR A 53 -13.42 1.41 2.85
CA THR A 53 -14.01 2.53 2.12
C THR A 53 -12.95 3.56 1.75
N ASN A 54 -12.07 3.89 2.69
CA ASN A 54 -11.04 4.88 2.41
C ASN A 54 -9.98 4.35 1.46
N ILE A 55 -9.66 3.06 1.53
CA ILE A 55 -8.75 2.45 0.55
C ILE A 55 -9.33 2.60 -0.86
N LEU A 56 -10.62 2.34 -1.01
CA LEU A 56 -11.26 2.46 -2.33
C LEU A 56 -11.25 3.91 -2.82
N LYS A 57 -11.46 4.86 -1.91
CA LYS A 57 -11.37 6.28 -2.28
C LYS A 57 -9.96 6.63 -2.76
N ILE A 58 -8.97 6.17 -2.05
CA ILE A 58 -7.57 6.48 -2.36
C ILE A 58 -7.19 5.86 -3.72
N THR A 59 -7.52 4.61 -3.94
CA THR A 59 -7.15 3.95 -5.19
C THR A 59 -7.88 4.57 -6.37
N ALA A 60 -9.13 4.99 -6.18
CA ALA A 60 -9.84 5.69 -7.25
C ALA A 60 -9.11 6.99 -7.61
N ALA A 61 -8.67 7.74 -6.60
CA ALA A 61 -7.95 8.98 -6.84
C ALA A 61 -6.58 8.74 -7.48
N LEU A 62 -5.98 7.59 -7.20
CA LEU A 62 -4.71 7.20 -7.80
C LEU A 62 -4.88 6.58 -9.18
N ASN A 63 -6.11 6.44 -9.64
CA ASN A 63 -6.41 5.80 -10.91
C ASN A 63 -5.81 4.40 -10.95
N ALA A 64 -5.95 3.68 -9.87
CA ALA A 64 -5.37 2.36 -9.69
C ALA A 64 -6.41 1.40 -9.14
N ARG A 65 -6.14 0.12 -9.31
CA ARG A 65 -7.00 -0.90 -8.71
C ARG A 65 -6.55 -1.16 -7.29
N PRO A 66 -7.49 -1.43 -6.37
CA PRO A 66 -7.08 -1.83 -5.01
C PRO A 66 -6.12 -3.03 -5.02
N ALA A 67 -6.33 -3.97 -5.95
CA ALA A 67 -5.44 -5.12 -6.07
C ALA A 67 -4.00 -4.69 -6.39
N ASP A 68 -3.84 -3.66 -7.23
CA ASP A 68 -2.51 -3.18 -7.59
C ASP A 68 -1.81 -2.56 -6.39
N LEU A 69 -2.54 -1.81 -5.60
CA LEU A 69 -1.97 -1.21 -4.39
C LEU A 69 -1.52 -2.29 -3.41
N LEU A 70 -2.39 -3.27 -3.18
CA LEU A 70 -2.06 -4.34 -2.24
C LEU A 70 -0.90 -5.19 -2.75
N ALA A 71 -0.84 -5.44 -4.06
CA ALA A 71 0.27 -6.19 -4.64
C ALA A 71 1.58 -5.45 -4.45
N ARG A 72 1.59 -4.14 -4.67
CA ARG A 72 2.80 -3.35 -4.47
C ARG A 72 3.21 -3.36 -3.00
N ALA A 73 2.25 -3.21 -2.10
CA ALA A 73 2.53 -3.26 -0.68
C ALA A 73 3.13 -4.61 -0.28
N GLU A 74 2.59 -5.67 -0.83
CA GLU A 74 3.07 -7.01 -0.57
C GLU A 74 4.52 -7.17 -1.05
N ASP A 75 4.82 -6.67 -2.24
CA ASP A 75 6.18 -6.72 -2.77
C ASP A 75 7.14 -5.91 -1.92
N LEU A 76 6.72 -4.74 -1.48
CA LEU A 76 7.57 -3.91 -0.63
C LEU A 76 7.85 -4.58 0.71
N GLN A 77 6.85 -5.22 1.28
CA GLN A 77 7.04 -5.91 2.54
C GLN A 77 7.97 -7.09 2.37
N ARG A 78 7.83 -7.81 1.27
CA ARG A 78 8.68 -8.95 0.99
C ARG A 78 10.13 -8.51 0.80
N THR A 79 10.32 -7.40 0.09
CA THR A 79 11.65 -6.86 -0.14
C THR A 79 12.32 -6.45 1.16
N SER A 80 11.58 -5.79 2.06
CA SER A 80 12.17 -5.36 3.31
C SER A 80 12.42 -6.54 4.25
N SER A 81 11.86 -7.71 3.97
CA SER A 81 12.14 -8.93 4.70
C SER A 81 13.06 -9.84 3.91
N SER A 82 13.88 -9.28 3.08
CA SER A 82 14.61 -10.04 2.07
C SER A 82 15.64 -10.99 2.64
N THR A 83 15.97 -10.88 3.90
CA THR A 83 16.92 -11.82 4.48
C THR A 83 16.32 -13.20 4.66
N ARG A 84 15.01 -13.33 4.56
CA ARG A 84 14.39 -14.63 4.69
C ARG A 84 14.64 -15.46 3.45
N PRO A 85 14.90 -16.71 3.63
CA PRO A 85 14.97 -17.59 2.48
C PRO A 85 13.61 -17.68 1.88
N THR A 86 13.54 -17.81 0.70
CA THR A 86 12.31 -17.83 0.15
C THR A 86 11.71 -19.05 0.00
N VAL A 87 11.40 -19.47 0.39
CA VAL A 87 11.02 -20.41 0.25
C VAL A 87 10.10 -20.71 -0.50
N ALA A 88 10.15 -20.81 -0.44
CA ALA A 88 9.61 -20.98 -1.04
C ALA A 88 8.61 -20.84 -1.60
N HIS A 89 8.52 -20.47 -1.34
CA HIS A 89 7.80 -20.24 -1.84
C HIS A 89 7.35 -20.40 -2.74
N THR A 90 7.53 -20.51 -2.76
CA THR A 90 7.34 -20.50 -3.52
C THR A 90 6.64 -21.09 -4.23
N THR A 91 6.56 -21.32 -3.92
CA THR A 91 6.13 -21.70 -4.54
C THR A 91 5.12 -22.02 -4.91
N SER A 92 4.88 -21.87 -4.34
CA SER A 92 4.21 -21.96 -4.68
C SER A 92 3.37 -21.94 -5.33
N SER A 93 3.46 -21.73 -5.14
CA SER A 93 2.97 -21.56 -5.74
C SER A 93 2.41 -21.85 -6.69
N THR A 94 2.65 -21.92 -6.58
CA THR A 94 2.48 -22.06 -7.43
C THR A 94 1.77 -22.70 -8.11
N LYS A 95 1.61 -22.96 -7.71
CA LYS A 95 1.19 -23.39 -8.18
C LYS A 95 0.26 -23.62 -8.54
N ALA A 96 0.02 -23.41 -8.17
CA ALA A 96 -0.64 -23.42 -8.37
C ALA A 96 -1.47 -23.53 -9.01
N ARG A 97 -1.58 -23.47 -9.10
CA ARG A 97 -2.17 -23.30 -9.72
C ARG A 97 -2.75 -23.79 -10.45
N THR A 98 -2.85 -24.08 -10.30
CA THR A 98 -3.21 -24.40 -10.97
C THR A 98 -3.81 -24.92 -11.47
N ASP A 99 -3.98 -25.17 -11.12
CA ASP A 99 -4.34 -25.42 -11.59
C ASP A 99 -4.63 -25.52 -12.03
#